data_b0094b967cf6fac5d2670ee1977aae13
#
_entry.id   b0094b967cf6fac5d2670ee1977aae13
#
_cell.length_a   1.000
_cell.length_b   1.000
_cell.length_c   1.000
_cell.angle_alpha   90.00
_cell.angle_beta   90.00
_cell.angle_gamma   90.00
#
_symmetry.space_group_name_H-M   'P 1'
#
loop_
_entity.id
_entity.type
_entity.pdbx_description
1 polymer ?
#
loop_
_entity_poly.entity_id
_entity_poly.type
_entity_poly.pdbx_seq_one_letter_code
_entity_poly.pdbx_strand_id
1 'polypeptide(L)'
;AGMLATEEIYMENNNRRMPEATNPLYFVVEEKQNSVDLTDKGNEWLASQVNDPDLFVLPDMATIMANIENSDVTDEERLELKDKAYNDYATKSERVHTIQQLLKAYTMFNLNDEYVIQDGEIKIVDEQTGRIMEGRRWSDGLHQAVEAKEHVKVQAATQTYATITLQNYFRMYHKLSGMNGTA
;
A
#
# COMPACT_ATOMS: atom_id res chain seq x y z
N ALA A 1 4.11 9.36 22.30
CA ALA A 1 3.02 10.28 22.68
C ALA A 1 3.47 11.74 22.90
N GLY A 2 4.73 12.08 22.75
CA GLY A 2 5.24 13.44 23.01
C GLY A 2 5.58 14.29 21.80
N MET A 3 5.45 13.78 20.57
CA MET A 3 5.92 14.49 19.38
C MET A 3 4.84 15.11 18.50
N LEU A 4 3.58 14.77 18.69
CA LEU A 4 2.46 15.36 17.94
C LEU A 4 2.22 16.85 18.21
N ALA A 5 2.63 17.36 19.36
CA ALA A 5 2.44 18.77 19.73
C ALA A 5 3.47 19.73 19.12
N THR A 6 4.47 19.23 18.39
CA THR A 6 5.59 20.06 17.87
C THR A 6 5.54 20.26 16.36
N GLU A 7 4.60 19.62 15.66
CA GLU A 7 4.49 19.71 14.19
C GLU A 7 4.27 21.18 13.72
N GLU A 8 3.43 21.93 14.42
CA GLU A 8 3.14 23.34 14.09
C GLU A 8 4.38 24.24 14.16
N ILE A 9 5.29 23.98 15.10
CA ILE A 9 6.54 24.75 15.25
C ILE A 9 7.50 24.51 14.08
N TYR A 10 7.48 23.30 13.50
CA TYR A 10 8.35 22.91 12.37
C TYR A 10 7.75 23.27 11.01
N MET A 11 6.43 23.52 10.94
CA MET A 11 5.74 23.98 9.73
C MET A 11 5.96 25.48 9.45
N GLU A 12 6.46 26.25 10.39
CA GLU A 12 6.82 27.65 10.16
C GLU A 12 7.94 27.76 9.10
N ASN A 13 7.93 28.81 8.30
CA ASN A 13 8.92 29.09 7.25
C ASN A 13 9.00 28.05 6.10
N ASN A 14 7.86 27.66 5.53
CA ASN A 14 7.83 26.71 4.41
C ASN A 14 8.49 25.35 4.72
N ASN A 15 8.23 24.79 5.88
CA ASN A 15 8.73 23.46 6.31
C ASN A 15 10.26 23.32 6.34
N ARG A 16 11.00 24.42 6.39
CA ARG A 16 12.47 24.37 6.40
C ARG A 16 13.07 23.65 7.60
N ARG A 17 12.34 23.59 8.73
CA ARG A 17 12.78 22.91 9.94
C ARG A 17 12.21 21.50 10.09
N MET A 18 11.34 21.06 9.16
CA MET A 18 10.78 19.72 9.17
C MET A 18 11.83 18.60 9.24
N PRO A 19 12.96 18.66 8.50
CA PRO A 19 14.02 17.67 8.61
C PRO A 19 14.57 17.51 10.04
N GLU A 20 14.61 18.58 10.85
CA GLU A 20 15.08 18.50 12.25
C GLU A 20 14.19 17.59 13.10
N ALA A 21 12.88 17.58 12.81
CA ALA A 21 11.92 16.72 13.51
C ALA A 21 11.90 15.29 12.95
N THR A 22 12.03 15.12 11.63
CA THR A 22 11.88 13.83 10.96
C THR A 22 13.16 12.98 10.93
N ASN A 23 14.34 13.60 10.86
CA ASN A 23 15.63 12.91 10.81
C ASN A 23 15.89 11.90 11.96
N PRO A 24 15.47 12.15 13.22
CA PRO A 24 15.67 11.17 14.29
C PRO A 24 14.68 9.99 14.24
N LEU A 25 13.59 10.09 13.45
CA LEU A 25 12.54 9.11 13.38
C LEU A 25 12.86 8.02 12.34
N TYR A 26 12.24 6.85 12.49
CA TYR A 26 12.32 5.77 11.50
C TYR A 26 11.22 5.86 10.45
N PHE A 27 10.07 6.41 10.81
CA PHE A 27 8.93 6.63 9.93
C PHE A 27 8.11 7.84 10.38
N VAL A 28 7.32 8.37 9.47
CA VAL A 28 6.38 9.48 9.69
C VAL A 28 4.99 9.01 9.25
N VAL A 29 3.99 9.31 10.08
CA VAL A 29 2.57 9.02 9.77
C VAL A 29 1.90 10.32 9.40
N GLU A 30 1.28 10.38 8.23
CA GLU A 30 0.47 11.50 7.79
C GLU A 30 -1.02 11.11 7.77
N GLU A 31 -1.71 11.44 8.86
CA GLU A 31 -3.10 11.05 9.07
C GLU A 31 -4.05 11.61 8.00
N LYS A 32 -3.81 12.85 7.53
CA LYS A 32 -4.64 13.50 6.51
C LYS A 32 -4.60 12.78 5.17
N GLN A 33 -3.46 12.22 4.81
CA GLN A 33 -3.26 11.48 3.55
C GLN A 33 -3.41 9.97 3.73
N ASN A 34 -3.61 9.53 4.96
CA ASN A 34 -3.69 8.11 5.29
C ASN A 34 -2.43 7.35 4.81
N SER A 35 -1.26 7.99 4.93
CA SER A 35 0.03 7.47 4.48
C SER A 35 1.04 7.33 5.60
N VAL A 36 1.95 6.39 5.42
CA VAL A 36 3.10 6.16 6.29
C VAL A 36 4.33 6.11 5.42
N ASP A 37 5.28 7.01 5.67
CA ASP A 37 6.52 7.11 4.92
C ASP A 37 7.71 6.80 5.81
N LEU A 38 8.64 5.97 5.30
CA LEU A 38 9.91 5.73 5.93
C LEU A 38 10.83 6.93 5.73
N THR A 39 11.56 7.28 6.80
CA THR A 39 12.67 8.23 6.70
C THR A 39 13.92 7.52 6.15
N ASP A 40 14.94 8.29 5.77
CA ASP A 40 16.23 7.73 5.35
C ASP A 40 16.81 6.78 6.42
N LYS A 41 16.71 7.17 7.68
CA LYS A 41 17.11 6.33 8.82
C LYS A 41 16.30 5.03 8.91
N GLY A 42 14.99 5.08 8.62
CA GLY A 42 14.12 3.92 8.58
C GLY A 42 14.51 2.97 7.45
N ASN A 43 14.78 3.52 6.27
CA ASN A 43 15.24 2.77 5.11
C ASN A 43 16.58 2.05 5.38
N GLU A 44 17.56 2.77 5.91
CA GLU A 44 18.86 2.21 6.27
C GLU A 44 18.74 1.10 7.33
N TRP A 45 17.93 1.31 8.36
CA TRP A 45 17.71 0.32 9.39
C TRP A 45 17.08 -0.96 8.84
N LEU A 46 16.01 -0.85 8.03
CA LEU A 46 15.36 -2.00 7.41
C LEU A 46 16.30 -2.73 6.43
N ALA A 47 17.02 -1.97 5.60
CA ALA A 47 18.00 -2.54 4.68
C ALA A 47 19.07 -3.35 5.43
N SER A 48 19.51 -2.87 6.60
CA SER A 48 20.46 -3.58 7.46
C SER A 48 19.90 -4.88 8.06
N GLN A 49 18.60 -4.90 8.41
CA GLN A 49 17.95 -6.09 8.96
C GLN A 49 17.79 -7.21 7.92
N VAL A 50 17.59 -6.84 6.67
CA VAL A 50 17.38 -7.78 5.55
C VAL A 50 18.70 -8.14 4.85
N ASN A 51 19.83 -7.52 5.22
CA ASN A 51 21.11 -7.61 4.53
C ASN A 51 21.05 -7.24 3.03
N ASP A 52 20.15 -6.32 2.68
CA ASP A 52 20.00 -5.81 1.31
C ASP A 52 20.08 -4.27 1.34
N PRO A 53 21.28 -3.70 1.11
CA PRO A 53 21.45 -2.25 1.15
C PRO A 53 20.65 -1.52 0.07
N ASP A 54 20.30 -2.22 -1.00
CA ASP A 54 19.55 -1.68 -2.13
C ASP A 54 18.05 -1.94 -2.08
N LEU A 55 17.54 -2.39 -0.93
CA LEU A 55 16.13 -2.78 -0.74
C LEU A 55 15.14 -1.69 -1.19
N PHE A 56 15.45 -0.43 -0.87
CA PHE A 56 14.61 0.74 -1.20
C PHE A 56 15.12 1.52 -2.40
N VAL A 57 16.21 1.10 -3.02
CA VAL A 57 16.75 1.75 -4.22
C VAL A 57 16.07 1.14 -5.43
N LEU A 58 15.10 1.88 -5.98
CA LEU A 58 14.50 1.50 -7.26
C LEU A 58 15.48 1.78 -8.40
N PRO A 59 15.66 0.82 -9.32
CA PRO A 59 16.54 1.02 -10.48
C PRO A 59 16.05 2.19 -11.34
N ASP A 60 16.98 3.00 -11.83
CA ASP A 60 16.68 4.00 -12.85
C ASP A 60 16.45 3.31 -14.20
N MET A 61 15.18 3.03 -14.49
CA MET A 61 14.78 2.33 -15.70
C MET A 61 15.15 3.09 -16.97
N ALA A 62 15.18 4.42 -16.94
CA ALA A 62 15.54 5.23 -18.10
C ALA A 62 17.01 5.00 -18.48
N THR A 63 17.90 5.05 -17.52
CA THR A 63 19.33 4.77 -17.72
C THR A 63 19.58 3.32 -18.13
N ILE A 64 18.92 2.37 -17.49
CA ILE A 64 19.04 0.94 -17.81
C ILE A 64 18.59 0.68 -19.25
N MET A 65 17.43 1.20 -19.67
CA MET A 65 16.92 1.03 -21.03
C MET A 65 17.82 1.68 -22.06
N ALA A 66 18.35 2.89 -21.79
CA ALA A 66 19.31 3.54 -22.69
C ALA A 66 20.61 2.72 -22.84
N ASN A 67 21.12 2.14 -21.76
CA ASN A 67 22.30 1.28 -21.79
C ASN A 67 22.06 0.00 -22.60
N ILE A 68 20.90 -0.61 -22.44
CA ILE A 68 20.50 -1.82 -23.20
C ILE A 68 20.38 -1.48 -24.70
N GLU A 69 19.76 -0.36 -25.07
CA GLU A 69 19.65 0.07 -26.47
C GLU A 69 20.99 0.34 -27.12
N ASN A 70 21.94 0.91 -26.37
CA ASN A 70 23.29 1.24 -26.85
C ASN A 70 24.27 0.06 -26.74
N SER A 71 23.84 -1.10 -26.24
CA SER A 71 24.68 -2.30 -26.12
C SER A 71 24.83 -3.01 -27.47
N ASP A 72 26.00 -3.58 -27.71
CA ASP A 72 26.32 -4.34 -28.93
C ASP A 72 25.91 -5.81 -28.74
N VAL A 73 24.61 -6.04 -28.63
CA VAL A 73 23.99 -7.36 -28.45
C VAL A 73 22.94 -7.60 -29.53
N THR A 74 22.58 -8.87 -29.74
CA THR A 74 21.52 -9.22 -30.67
C THR A 74 20.15 -8.70 -30.23
N ASP A 75 19.20 -8.59 -31.16
CA ASP A 75 17.86 -8.14 -30.85
C ASP A 75 17.13 -9.07 -29.86
N GLU A 76 17.40 -10.36 -29.91
CA GLU A 76 16.87 -11.36 -28.98
C GLU A 76 17.44 -11.14 -27.57
N GLU A 77 18.75 -11.01 -27.45
CA GLU A 77 19.41 -10.72 -26.16
C GLU A 77 18.97 -9.36 -25.57
N ARG A 78 18.76 -8.36 -26.43
CA ARG A 78 18.24 -7.05 -26.01
C ARG A 78 16.85 -7.16 -25.41
N LEU A 79 15.97 -7.97 -25.99
CA LEU A 79 14.65 -8.24 -25.48
C LEU A 79 14.70 -8.93 -24.12
N GLU A 80 15.52 -9.96 -23.97
CA GLU A 80 15.71 -10.66 -22.70
C GLU A 80 16.24 -9.75 -21.59
N LEU A 81 17.20 -8.86 -21.90
CA LEU A 81 17.73 -7.88 -20.95
C LEU A 81 16.67 -6.89 -20.51
N LYS A 82 15.80 -6.44 -21.42
CA LYS A 82 14.67 -5.56 -21.07
C LYS A 82 13.68 -6.27 -20.18
N ASP A 83 13.28 -7.47 -20.51
CA ASP A 83 12.35 -8.27 -19.72
C ASP A 83 12.89 -8.53 -18.30
N LYS A 84 14.18 -8.86 -18.19
CA LYS A 84 14.84 -9.01 -16.90
C LYS A 84 14.82 -7.72 -16.09
N ALA A 85 15.17 -6.59 -16.71
CA ALA A 85 15.15 -5.29 -16.03
C ALA A 85 13.75 -4.90 -15.54
N TYR A 86 12.71 -5.14 -16.33
CA TYR A 86 11.33 -4.92 -15.92
C TYR A 86 10.90 -5.83 -14.76
N ASN A 87 11.26 -7.10 -14.80
CA ASN A 87 10.95 -8.07 -13.75
C ASN A 87 11.66 -7.71 -12.44
N ASP A 88 12.94 -7.31 -12.51
CA ASP A 88 13.70 -6.88 -11.34
C ASP A 88 13.09 -5.60 -10.71
N TYR A 89 12.70 -4.64 -11.55
CA TYR A 89 12.02 -3.43 -11.10
C TYR A 89 10.68 -3.75 -10.44
N ALA A 90 9.85 -4.57 -11.08
CA ALA A 90 8.54 -4.97 -10.56
C ALA A 90 8.67 -5.66 -9.20
N THR A 91 9.63 -6.59 -9.07
CA THR A 91 9.88 -7.30 -7.81
C THR A 91 10.32 -6.35 -6.69
N LYS A 92 11.23 -5.42 -6.97
CA LYS A 92 11.68 -4.43 -5.98
C LYS A 92 10.55 -3.47 -5.59
N SER A 93 9.80 -2.98 -6.57
CA SER A 93 8.66 -2.10 -6.35
C SER A 93 7.58 -2.77 -5.48
N GLU A 94 7.27 -4.03 -5.74
CA GLU A 94 6.32 -4.81 -4.95
C GLU A 94 6.79 -4.99 -3.50
N ARG A 95 8.09 -5.25 -3.27
CA ARG A 95 8.66 -5.35 -1.93
C ARG A 95 8.52 -4.04 -1.14
N VAL A 96 8.86 -2.92 -1.75
CA VAL A 96 8.73 -1.59 -1.14
C VAL A 96 7.27 -1.32 -0.79
N HIS A 97 6.36 -1.59 -1.73
CA HIS A 97 4.92 -1.46 -1.51
C HIS A 97 4.42 -2.34 -0.35
N THR A 98 4.84 -3.58 -0.29
CA THR A 98 4.48 -4.51 0.80
C THR A 98 4.93 -3.98 2.15
N ILE A 99 6.14 -3.44 2.25
CA ILE A 99 6.66 -2.85 3.50
C ILE A 99 5.82 -1.64 3.90
N GLN A 100 5.45 -0.78 2.96
CA GLN A 100 4.59 0.37 3.23
C GLN A 100 3.21 -0.07 3.75
N GLN A 101 2.60 -1.10 3.15
CA GLN A 101 1.32 -1.63 3.63
C GLN A 101 1.42 -2.26 5.02
N LEU A 102 2.51 -2.98 5.32
CA LEU A 102 2.76 -3.50 6.66
C LEU A 102 2.91 -2.37 7.68
N LEU A 103 3.70 -1.35 7.38
CA LEU A 103 3.84 -0.18 8.26
C LEU A 103 2.50 0.49 8.50
N LYS A 104 1.70 0.67 7.47
CA LYS A 104 0.34 1.22 7.57
C LYS A 104 -0.55 0.37 8.46
N ALA A 105 -0.53 -0.95 8.29
CA ALA A 105 -1.29 -1.88 9.12
C ALA A 105 -0.91 -1.80 10.61
N TYR A 106 0.39 -1.65 10.91
CA TYR A 106 0.87 -1.58 12.29
C TYR A 106 0.65 -0.22 12.96
N THR A 107 0.62 0.86 12.19
CA THR A 107 0.57 2.23 12.73
C THR A 107 -0.81 2.84 12.75
N MET A 108 -1.69 2.47 11.82
CA MET A 108 -2.96 3.16 11.59
C MET A 108 -4.18 2.26 11.76
N PHE A 109 -4.01 0.95 11.89
CA PHE A 109 -5.13 0.01 12.00
C PHE A 109 -5.05 -0.76 13.32
N ASN A 110 -6.07 -0.62 14.16
CA ASN A 110 -6.13 -1.20 15.48
C ASN A 110 -7.25 -2.23 15.58
N LEU A 111 -6.97 -3.31 16.30
CA LEU A 111 -7.98 -4.33 16.60
C LEU A 111 -9.08 -3.73 17.49
N ASN A 112 -10.33 -4.05 17.18
CA ASN A 112 -11.54 -3.56 17.81
C ASN A 112 -11.87 -2.09 17.55
N ASP A 113 -11.20 -1.47 16.59
CA ASP A 113 -11.48 -0.13 16.11
C ASP A 113 -11.78 -0.19 14.61
N GLU A 114 -10.77 -0.29 13.75
CA GLU A 114 -10.94 -0.41 12.31
C GLU A 114 -11.32 -1.82 11.84
N TYR A 115 -11.05 -2.84 12.66
CA TYR A 115 -11.37 -4.24 12.33
C TYR A 115 -11.54 -5.11 13.58
N VAL A 116 -12.16 -6.27 13.36
CA VAL A 116 -12.26 -7.36 14.35
C VAL A 116 -11.81 -8.68 13.74
N ILE A 117 -11.46 -9.63 14.59
CA ILE A 117 -11.16 -11.01 14.17
C ILE A 117 -12.40 -11.86 14.49
N GLN A 118 -13.00 -12.42 13.47
CA GLN A 118 -14.14 -13.31 13.59
C GLN A 118 -13.95 -14.54 12.69
N ASP A 119 -14.16 -15.72 13.25
CA ASP A 119 -13.99 -17.00 12.56
C ASP A 119 -12.59 -17.22 11.94
N GLY A 120 -11.56 -16.58 12.53
CA GLY A 120 -10.18 -16.62 12.03
C GLY A 120 -9.94 -15.73 10.82
N GLU A 121 -10.82 -14.79 10.54
CA GLU A 121 -10.72 -13.82 9.45
C GLU A 121 -10.79 -12.38 9.97
N ILE A 122 -10.16 -11.47 9.24
CA ILE A 122 -10.26 -10.03 9.49
C ILE A 122 -11.56 -9.51 8.88
N LYS A 123 -12.37 -8.86 9.70
CA LYS A 123 -13.61 -8.20 9.29
C LYS A 123 -13.48 -6.70 9.53
N ILE A 124 -13.73 -5.90 8.50
CA ILE A 124 -13.67 -4.44 8.60
C ILE A 124 -14.85 -3.93 9.41
N VAL A 125 -14.58 -2.96 10.27
CA VAL A 125 -15.60 -2.23 11.03
C VAL A 125 -15.77 -0.83 10.43
N ASP A 126 -17.01 -0.42 10.23
CA ASP A 126 -17.33 0.94 9.80
C ASP A 126 -17.19 1.89 11.03
N GLU A 127 -16.26 2.83 10.95
CA GLU A 127 -15.99 3.81 12.01
C GLU A 127 -17.23 4.61 12.43
N GLN A 128 -18.13 4.91 11.49
CA GLN A 128 -19.31 5.74 11.78
C GLN A 128 -20.44 4.95 12.44
N THR A 129 -20.62 3.71 12.04
CA THR A 129 -21.74 2.90 12.52
C THR A 129 -21.35 1.79 13.49
N GLY A 130 -20.07 1.48 13.60
CA GLY A 130 -19.54 0.35 14.37
C GLY A 130 -19.99 -1.03 13.85
N ARG A 131 -20.50 -1.08 12.61
CA ARG A 131 -20.99 -2.32 12.01
C ARG A 131 -19.90 -3.04 11.24
N ILE A 132 -19.93 -4.37 11.32
CA ILE A 132 -19.06 -5.23 10.52
C ILE A 132 -19.50 -5.14 9.06
N MET A 133 -18.55 -4.87 8.17
CA MET A 133 -18.76 -4.85 6.73
C MET A 133 -18.43 -6.21 6.14
N GLU A 134 -19.44 -7.07 6.04
CA GLU A 134 -19.27 -8.40 5.49
C GLU A 134 -18.78 -8.40 4.03
N GLY A 135 -17.82 -9.26 3.75
CA GLY A 135 -17.27 -9.45 2.40
C GLY A 135 -16.40 -8.30 1.88
N ARG A 136 -16.22 -7.23 2.64
CA ARG A 136 -15.31 -6.13 2.26
C ARG A 136 -13.89 -6.43 2.69
N ARG A 137 -12.94 -6.04 1.83
CA ARG A 137 -11.50 -6.14 2.07
C ARG A 137 -10.84 -4.82 1.64
N TRP A 138 -9.82 -4.39 2.38
CA TRP A 138 -8.98 -3.29 1.92
C TRP A 138 -8.20 -3.70 0.67
N SER A 139 -8.00 -2.74 -0.21
CA SER A 139 -7.24 -2.91 -1.46
C SER A 139 -5.72 -2.83 -1.24
N ASP A 140 -4.99 -2.99 -2.34
CA ASP A 140 -3.54 -2.74 -2.44
C ASP A 140 -2.66 -3.54 -1.48
N GLY A 141 -3.11 -4.70 -1.03
CA GLY A 141 -2.37 -5.56 -0.12
C GLY A 141 -2.49 -5.18 1.36
N LEU A 142 -3.24 -4.12 1.71
CA LEU A 142 -3.42 -3.70 3.10
C LEU A 142 -4.16 -4.77 3.93
N HIS A 143 -5.18 -5.40 3.35
CA HIS A 143 -5.93 -6.44 4.07
C HIS A 143 -5.02 -7.63 4.42
N GLN A 144 -4.19 -8.07 3.47
CA GLN A 144 -3.20 -9.11 3.69
C GLN A 144 -2.14 -8.69 4.73
N ALA A 145 -1.76 -7.41 4.76
CA ALA A 145 -0.84 -6.88 5.76
C ALA A 145 -1.44 -6.94 7.17
N VAL A 146 -2.74 -6.64 7.32
CA VAL A 146 -3.45 -6.76 8.61
C VAL A 146 -3.61 -8.24 8.99
N GLU A 147 -3.93 -9.11 8.05
CA GLU A 147 -3.99 -10.56 8.28
C GLU A 147 -2.65 -11.11 8.79
N ALA A 148 -1.54 -10.68 8.18
CA ALA A 148 -0.19 -11.04 8.62
C ALA A 148 0.16 -10.47 10.01
N LYS A 149 -0.22 -9.24 10.29
CA LYS A 149 -0.05 -8.59 11.60
C LYS A 149 -0.73 -9.39 12.72
N GLU A 150 -1.95 -9.85 12.48
CA GLU A 150 -2.75 -10.58 13.48
C GLU A 150 -2.51 -12.09 13.45
N HIS A 151 -1.56 -12.57 12.64
CA HIS A 151 -1.22 -13.99 12.51
C HIS A 151 -2.41 -14.88 12.12
N VAL A 152 -3.38 -14.34 11.40
CA VAL A 152 -4.46 -15.10 10.79
C VAL A 152 -4.05 -15.55 9.39
N LYS A 153 -4.81 -16.46 8.79
CA LYS A 153 -4.51 -16.96 7.45
C LYS A 153 -4.62 -15.83 6.42
N VAL A 154 -3.51 -15.54 5.75
CA VAL A 154 -3.50 -14.57 4.64
C VAL A 154 -4.24 -15.15 3.45
N GLN A 155 -5.27 -14.46 3.01
CA GLN A 155 -6.09 -14.86 1.86
C GLN A 155 -5.57 -14.21 0.59
N ALA A 156 -5.79 -14.85 -0.55
CA ALA A 156 -5.47 -14.28 -1.86
C ALA A 156 -6.29 -13.01 -2.11
N ALA A 157 -5.70 -12.06 -2.83
CA ALA A 157 -6.42 -10.88 -3.27
C ALA A 157 -7.56 -11.29 -4.21
N THR A 158 -8.73 -10.66 -4.03
CA THR A 158 -9.83 -10.81 -4.96
C THR A 158 -9.52 -10.05 -6.25
N GLN A 159 -9.65 -10.73 -7.38
CA GLN A 159 -9.49 -10.10 -8.68
C GLN A 159 -10.86 -9.71 -9.23
N THR A 160 -11.04 -8.43 -9.56
CA THR A 160 -12.23 -7.97 -10.28
C THR A 160 -12.05 -8.26 -11.76
N TYR A 161 -12.80 -9.20 -12.30
CA TYR A 161 -12.74 -9.55 -13.72
C TYR A 161 -13.45 -8.54 -14.62
N ALA A 162 -14.55 -7.95 -14.12
CA ALA A 162 -15.32 -6.97 -14.84
C ALA A 162 -16.15 -6.11 -13.89
N THR A 163 -16.40 -4.89 -14.30
CA THR A 163 -17.33 -3.99 -13.62
C THR A 163 -18.41 -3.55 -14.58
N ILE A 164 -19.62 -3.40 -14.05
CA ILE A 164 -20.75 -2.87 -14.81
C ILE A 164 -21.41 -1.77 -14.00
N THR A 165 -21.84 -0.69 -14.64
CA THR A 165 -22.63 0.33 -13.95
C THR A 165 -24.03 -0.21 -13.62
N LEU A 166 -24.61 0.28 -12.54
CA LEU A 166 -25.95 -0.12 -12.08
C LEU A 166 -26.99 0.06 -13.20
N GLN A 167 -26.90 1.14 -13.94
CA GLN A 167 -27.79 1.44 -15.08
C GLN A 167 -27.68 0.38 -16.18
N ASN A 168 -26.47 -0.01 -16.55
CA ASN A 168 -26.25 -1.04 -17.56
C ASN A 168 -26.66 -2.43 -17.06
N TYR A 169 -26.43 -2.72 -15.79
CA TYR A 169 -26.89 -3.96 -15.16
C TYR A 169 -28.43 -4.10 -15.28
N PHE A 170 -29.18 -3.07 -14.92
CA PHE A 170 -30.63 -3.11 -15.02
C PHE A 170 -31.16 -3.16 -16.46
N ARG A 171 -30.43 -2.62 -17.44
CA ARG A 171 -30.77 -2.73 -18.87
C ARG A 171 -30.69 -4.15 -19.43
N MET A 172 -30.04 -5.05 -18.75
CA MET A 172 -29.95 -6.47 -19.16
C MET A 172 -31.27 -7.23 -18.93
N TYR A 173 -32.19 -6.67 -18.15
CA TYR A 173 -33.47 -7.32 -17.82
C TYR A 173 -34.61 -6.71 -18.63
N HIS A 174 -35.45 -7.56 -19.24
CA HIS A 174 -36.65 -7.14 -19.97
C HIS A 174 -37.79 -6.68 -19.04
N LYS A 175 -37.84 -7.19 -17.81
CA LYS A 175 -38.79 -6.78 -16.78
C LYS A 175 -38.06 -6.49 -15.49
N LEU A 176 -38.34 -5.33 -14.93
CA LEU A 176 -37.85 -4.90 -13.62
C LEU A 176 -39.06 -4.57 -12.74
N SER A 177 -39.01 -5.04 -11.51
CA SER A 177 -39.97 -4.64 -10.47
C SER A 177 -39.19 -4.32 -9.20
N GLY A 178 -39.59 -3.27 -8.51
CA GLY A 178 -39.01 -2.86 -7.24
C GLY A 178 -40.06 -2.78 -6.17
N MET A 179 -39.70 -3.09 -4.93
CA MET A 179 -40.50 -2.83 -3.75
C MET A 179 -39.78 -1.84 -2.87
N ASN A 180 -40.49 -0.81 -2.43
CA ASN A 180 -40.01 0.15 -1.46
C ASN A 180 -40.90 0.11 -0.23
N GLY A 181 -40.36 -0.21 0.93
CA GLY A 181 -41.07 -0.28 2.19
C GLY A 181 -41.29 1.08 2.88
N THR A 182 -40.74 2.16 2.31
CA THR A 182 -40.77 3.53 2.85
C THR A 182 -41.07 4.53 1.74
N ALA A 183 -42.20 4.39 1.07
CA ALA A 183 -42.65 5.39 0.10
C ALA A 183 -43.51 6.45 0.82
#